data_d3c5a7877ee825673b5244e21552d595
#
_entry.id   d3c5a7877ee825673b5244e21552d595
#
_cell.length_a   1.000
_cell.length_b   1.000
_cell.length_c   1.000
_cell.angle_alpha   90.00
_cell.angle_beta   90.00
_cell.angle_gamma   90.00
#
_symmetry.space_group_name_H-M   'P 1'
#
loop_
_entity.id
_entity.type
_entity.pdbx_description
1 polymer ?
#
loop_
_entity_poly.entity_id
_entity_poly.type
_entity_poly.pdbx_seq_one_letter_code
_entity_poly.pdbx_strand_id
1 'polypeptide(L)'
;IEGDHVASLDNDRYNDTRNGETTYSLVPDPEGSEINQALLRLDHQRGSIVAGRQRINLDNQRFIGGVGWRQNEQTYDGAFGQLKPLDTLTLTYAYIDNVNTIFGPDGSGMLKTTPANIIGHSQLFNVRYAPSTAVAATLYHYQLGMDNLGFANTIPAPVGTLSSQTS
;
A
#
# COMPACT_ATOMS: atom_id res chain seq x y z
N ILE A 1 13.18 -8.98 8.23
CA ILE A 1 12.71 -9.70 7.03
C ILE A 1 11.52 -10.53 7.44
N GLU A 2 10.46 -10.50 6.65
CA GLU A 2 9.24 -11.29 6.80
C GLU A 2 8.92 -11.95 5.45
N GLY A 3 8.60 -13.23 5.46
CA GLY A 3 8.18 -13.97 4.28
C GLY A 3 6.83 -14.59 4.50
N ASP A 4 6.01 -14.64 3.45
CA ASP A 4 4.68 -15.24 3.46
C ASP A 4 4.63 -16.43 2.52
N HIS A 5 3.80 -17.40 2.88
CA HIS A 5 3.48 -18.54 2.05
C HIS A 5 1.98 -18.83 2.12
N VAL A 6 1.34 -18.77 0.99
CA VAL A 6 -0.08 -19.06 0.82
C VAL A 6 -0.23 -20.39 0.10
N ALA A 7 -0.93 -21.34 0.71
CA ALA A 7 -1.26 -22.62 0.12
C ALA A 7 -2.70 -23.03 0.47
N SER A 8 -3.40 -23.63 -0.48
CA SER A 8 -4.71 -24.24 -0.23
C SER A 8 -4.54 -25.57 0.51
N LEU A 9 -5.34 -25.78 1.56
CA LEU A 9 -5.34 -27.03 2.34
C LEU A 9 -6.43 -27.99 1.88
N ASP A 10 -7.39 -27.53 1.08
CA ASP A 10 -8.51 -28.32 0.59
C ASP A 10 -8.94 -27.79 -0.78
N ASN A 11 -9.37 -28.71 -1.59
CA ASN A 11 -10.04 -28.67 -2.86
C ASN A 11 -10.54 -27.26 -3.29
N ASP A 12 -9.97 -26.77 -4.35
CA ASP A 12 -10.08 -25.46 -4.99
C ASP A 12 -11.51 -25.04 -5.38
N ARG A 13 -12.44 -24.97 -4.41
CA ARG A 13 -13.81 -24.51 -4.61
C ARG A 13 -13.95 -22.98 -4.56
N TYR A 14 -12.95 -22.30 -5.01
CA TYR A 14 -12.94 -20.84 -5.18
C TYR A 14 -12.09 -20.49 -6.39
N ASN A 15 -12.31 -19.33 -6.93
CA ASN A 15 -11.52 -18.77 -8.02
C ASN A 15 -10.46 -17.83 -7.44
N ASP A 16 -9.21 -18.25 -7.42
CA ASP A 16 -8.11 -17.44 -6.92
C ASP A 16 -7.54 -16.47 -7.97
N THR A 17 -8.13 -16.46 -9.17
CA THR A 17 -7.72 -15.76 -10.39
C THR A 17 -6.73 -16.52 -11.27
N ARG A 18 -6.13 -17.63 -10.81
CA ARG A 18 -5.07 -18.38 -11.50
C ARG A 18 -5.37 -19.88 -11.65
N ASN A 19 -6.10 -20.47 -10.70
CA ASN A 19 -6.40 -21.89 -10.68
C ASN A 19 -7.38 -22.37 -11.78
N GLY A 20 -7.96 -21.45 -12.54
CA GLY A 20 -8.88 -21.77 -13.63
C GLY A 20 -10.33 -22.10 -13.20
N GLU A 21 -10.62 -22.07 -11.92
CA GLU A 21 -11.91 -22.40 -11.33
C GLU A 21 -12.95 -21.27 -11.47
N THR A 22 -13.22 -20.86 -12.74
CA THR A 22 -14.04 -19.69 -13.06
C THR A 22 -15.52 -19.80 -12.72
N THR A 23 -15.99 -20.98 -12.35
CA THR A 23 -17.39 -21.24 -11.96
C THR A 23 -17.67 -20.96 -10.50
N TYR A 24 -16.63 -20.82 -9.69
CA TYR A 24 -16.73 -20.54 -8.26
C TYR A 24 -16.59 -19.05 -7.93
N SER A 25 -16.93 -18.70 -6.71
CA SER A 25 -16.80 -17.32 -6.21
C SER A 25 -15.36 -16.85 -6.25
N LEU A 26 -15.17 -15.59 -6.64
CA LEU A 26 -13.87 -14.96 -6.73
C LEU A 26 -13.32 -14.64 -5.33
N VAL A 27 -12.20 -15.25 -5.00
CA VAL A 27 -11.38 -14.96 -3.81
C VAL A 27 -9.94 -14.76 -4.30
N PRO A 28 -9.52 -13.54 -4.64
CA PRO A 28 -8.25 -13.27 -5.30
C PRO A 28 -7.07 -13.32 -4.32
N ASP A 29 -6.87 -14.48 -3.72
CA ASP A 29 -5.74 -14.82 -2.83
C ASP A 29 -5.00 -16.03 -3.43
N PRO A 30 -4.23 -15.83 -4.53
CA PRO A 30 -3.53 -16.93 -5.19
C PRO A 30 -2.44 -17.53 -4.30
N GLU A 31 -2.18 -18.81 -4.50
CA GLU A 31 -1.07 -19.49 -3.86
C GLU A 31 0.27 -18.91 -4.31
N GLY A 32 1.23 -18.93 -3.40
CA GLY A 32 2.58 -18.43 -3.69
C GLY A 32 3.44 -18.27 -2.45
N SER A 33 4.68 -17.92 -2.69
CA SER A 33 5.64 -17.56 -1.63
C SER A 33 6.31 -16.26 -2.02
N GLU A 34 6.36 -15.32 -1.09
CA GLU A 34 7.02 -14.04 -1.34
C GLU A 34 7.72 -13.48 -0.10
N ILE A 35 8.61 -12.53 -0.34
CA ILE A 35 9.13 -11.68 0.74
C ILE A 35 8.14 -10.54 0.93
N ASN A 36 7.39 -10.59 2.01
CA ASN A 36 6.40 -9.58 2.34
C ASN A 36 7.06 -8.30 2.85
N GLN A 37 8.07 -8.40 3.70
CA GLN A 37 8.84 -7.25 4.17
C GLN A 37 10.34 -7.53 4.19
N ALA A 38 11.14 -6.56 3.69
CA ALA A 38 12.59 -6.53 3.80
C ALA A 38 13.03 -5.07 3.90
N LEU A 39 13.27 -4.59 5.12
CA LEU A 39 13.48 -3.17 5.40
C LEU A 39 14.60 -2.92 6.40
N LEU A 40 15.14 -1.71 6.34
CA LEU A 40 15.94 -1.09 7.37
C LEU A 40 15.15 0.07 7.99
N ARG A 41 15.16 0.17 9.32
CA ARG A 41 14.49 1.22 10.07
C ARG A 41 15.46 1.95 10.97
N LEU A 42 15.43 3.26 10.95
CA LEU A 42 16.14 4.14 11.88
C LEU A 42 15.11 4.96 12.63
N ASP A 43 15.17 4.86 13.96
CA ASP A 43 14.29 5.60 14.86
C ASP A 43 15.06 6.69 15.60
N HIS A 44 14.43 7.84 15.70
CA HIS A 44 14.87 8.98 16.50
C HIS A 44 13.74 9.44 17.40
N GLN A 45 14.03 10.22 18.46
CA GLN A 45 13.04 10.69 19.44
C GLN A 45 11.79 11.33 18.82
N ARG A 46 11.95 12.03 17.71
CA ARG A 46 10.88 12.77 17.03
C ARG A 46 10.58 12.29 15.61
N GLY A 47 11.07 11.12 15.23
CA GLY A 47 10.80 10.63 13.88
C GLY A 47 11.45 9.31 13.59
N SER A 48 11.11 8.78 12.41
CA SER A 48 11.69 7.54 11.88
C SER A 48 11.85 7.61 10.38
N ILE A 49 12.79 6.85 9.87
CA ILE A 49 12.97 6.61 8.44
C ILE A 49 13.03 5.10 8.24
N VAL A 50 12.31 4.63 7.22
CA VAL A 50 12.27 3.23 6.81
C VAL A 50 12.60 3.16 5.34
N ALA A 51 13.46 2.22 4.94
CA ALA A 51 13.81 1.98 3.54
C ALA A 51 13.77 0.49 3.21
N GLY A 52 13.25 0.16 2.05
CA GLY A 52 13.04 -1.21 1.56
C GLY A 52 11.58 -1.56 1.40
N ARG A 53 11.28 -2.88 1.34
CA ARG A 53 9.91 -3.39 1.22
C ARG A 53 9.21 -3.32 2.56
N GLN A 54 8.10 -2.62 2.62
CA GLN A 54 7.40 -2.30 3.86
C GLN A 54 5.90 -2.13 3.67
N ARG A 55 5.15 -2.27 4.76
CA ARG A 55 3.75 -1.83 4.82
C ARG A 55 3.70 -0.31 4.96
N ILE A 56 2.87 0.35 4.17
CA ILE A 56 2.56 1.77 4.34
C ILE A 56 1.04 1.91 4.45
N ASN A 57 0.58 2.35 5.61
CA ASN A 57 -0.83 2.61 5.88
C ASN A 57 -0.97 4.09 6.25
N LEU A 58 -1.67 4.86 5.43
CA LEU A 58 -1.93 6.27 5.66
C LEU A 58 -3.41 6.52 5.94
N ASP A 59 -3.66 7.32 6.96
CA ASP A 59 -5.00 7.72 7.39
C ASP A 59 -5.92 6.49 7.60
N ASN A 60 -7.07 6.45 6.91
CA ASN A 60 -8.02 5.35 6.95
C ASN A 60 -7.78 4.30 5.84
N GLN A 61 -6.60 4.28 5.25
CA GLN A 61 -6.20 3.38 4.14
C GLN A 61 -7.05 3.51 2.87
N ARG A 62 -7.76 4.62 2.70
CA ARG A 62 -8.64 4.81 1.55
C ARG A 62 -7.88 4.91 0.23
N PHE A 63 -6.68 5.46 0.26
CA PHE A 63 -5.83 5.65 -0.92
C PHE A 63 -4.55 4.83 -0.85
N ILE A 64 -3.93 4.78 0.35
CA ILE A 64 -2.66 4.09 0.57
C ILE A 64 -2.84 3.16 1.77
N GLY A 65 -2.75 1.85 1.53
CA GLY A 65 -2.93 0.85 2.57
C GLY A 65 -2.44 -0.53 2.17
N GLY A 66 -2.25 -1.40 3.15
CA GLY A 66 -1.68 -2.74 3.00
C GLY A 66 -2.69 -3.82 2.65
N VAL A 67 -4.00 -3.54 2.70
CA VAL A 67 -5.06 -4.54 2.46
C VAL A 67 -4.90 -5.78 3.36
N GLY A 68 -4.54 -5.56 4.63
CA GLY A 68 -4.08 -6.59 5.59
C GLY A 68 -5.11 -7.66 6.01
N TRP A 69 -6.31 -7.67 5.41
CA TRP A 69 -7.27 -8.79 5.52
C TRP A 69 -7.08 -9.85 4.44
N ARG A 70 -6.20 -9.60 3.45
CA ARG A 70 -5.83 -10.55 2.42
C ARG A 70 -4.67 -11.42 2.90
N GLN A 71 -4.53 -12.60 2.31
CA GLN A 71 -3.41 -13.50 2.58
C GLN A 71 -2.12 -12.94 1.98
N ASN A 72 -2.20 -12.42 0.74
CA ASN A 72 -1.12 -11.62 0.15
C ASN A 72 -1.41 -10.14 0.46
N GLU A 73 -0.63 -9.53 1.32
CA GLU A 73 -0.75 -8.12 1.64
C GLU A 73 -0.16 -7.23 0.55
N GLN A 74 -0.71 -6.03 0.40
CA GLN A 74 -0.06 -5.02 -0.42
C GLN A 74 1.09 -4.38 0.33
N THR A 75 2.28 -4.43 -0.25
CA THR A 75 3.50 -3.81 0.28
C THR A 75 4.15 -2.88 -0.73
N TYR A 76 5.07 -2.05 -0.27
CA TYR A 76 5.65 -0.96 -1.03
C TYR A 76 7.17 -1.02 -0.95
N ASP A 77 7.83 -1.00 -2.09
CA ASP A 77 9.29 -0.87 -2.18
C ASP A 77 9.64 0.61 -2.30
N GLY A 78 10.43 1.14 -1.36
CA GLY A 78 10.77 2.54 -1.34
C GLY A 78 11.30 3.04 0.00
N ALA A 79 11.09 4.33 0.26
CA ALA A 79 11.49 4.99 1.49
C ALA A 79 10.28 5.71 2.11
N PHE A 80 10.14 5.61 3.42
CA PHE A 80 9.11 6.26 4.22
C PHE A 80 9.77 7.02 5.37
N GLY A 81 9.37 8.26 5.58
CA GLY A 81 9.84 9.08 6.68
C GLY A 81 8.69 9.75 7.40
N GLN A 82 8.79 9.76 8.73
CA GLN A 82 7.85 10.49 9.59
C GLN A 82 8.62 11.35 10.59
N LEU A 83 8.19 12.60 10.75
CA LEU A 83 8.76 13.56 11.69
C LEU A 83 7.64 14.21 12.51
N LYS A 84 7.83 14.29 13.82
CA LYS A 84 6.95 14.98 14.77
C LYS A 84 7.68 16.18 15.37
N PRO A 85 7.75 17.32 14.65
CA PRO A 85 8.43 18.51 15.17
C PRO A 85 7.75 19.06 16.43
N LEU A 86 6.44 18.89 16.55
CA LEU A 86 5.61 19.17 17.71
C LEU A 86 4.74 17.96 18.04
N ASP A 87 4.29 17.82 19.26
CA ASP A 87 3.40 16.71 19.66
C ASP A 87 2.06 16.74 18.93
N THR A 88 1.67 17.92 18.46
CA THR A 88 0.44 18.17 17.71
C THR A 88 0.61 18.09 16.18
N LEU A 89 1.86 18.00 15.68
CA LEU A 89 2.16 18.07 14.25
C LEU A 89 2.96 16.85 13.79
N THR A 90 2.45 16.14 12.82
CA THR A 90 3.13 15.03 12.16
C THR A 90 3.31 15.33 10.67
N LEU A 91 4.54 15.23 10.20
CA LEU A 91 4.91 15.33 8.80
C LEU A 91 5.28 13.92 8.30
N THR A 92 4.73 13.52 7.18
CA THR A 92 5.03 12.22 6.57
C THR A 92 5.39 12.42 5.11
N TYR A 93 6.44 11.75 4.68
CA TYR A 93 6.84 11.65 3.28
C TYR A 93 7.13 10.22 2.92
N ALA A 94 6.67 9.78 1.75
CA ALA A 94 7.07 8.52 1.17
C ALA A 94 7.43 8.67 -0.31
N TYR A 95 8.48 7.99 -0.71
CA TYR A 95 8.84 7.73 -2.10
C TYR A 95 8.67 6.23 -2.35
N ILE A 96 7.87 5.87 -3.34
CA ILE A 96 7.54 4.49 -3.69
C ILE A 96 7.97 4.27 -5.13
N ASP A 97 8.77 3.24 -5.35
CA ASP A 97 9.26 2.81 -6.66
C ASP A 97 8.46 1.64 -7.20
N ASN A 98 7.92 0.81 -6.31
CA ASN A 98 7.11 -0.35 -6.67
C ASN A 98 6.04 -0.63 -5.62
N VAL A 99 4.86 -1.07 -6.08
CA VAL A 99 3.79 -1.61 -5.24
C VAL A 99 3.65 -3.09 -5.53
N ASN A 100 3.88 -3.94 -4.52
CA ASN A 100 3.59 -5.37 -4.59
C ASN A 100 2.11 -5.55 -4.29
N THR A 101 1.36 -6.12 -5.23
CA THR A 101 -0.10 -6.18 -5.14
C THR A 101 -0.57 -7.41 -4.37
N ILE A 102 -1.83 -7.40 -3.97
CA ILE A 102 -2.49 -8.53 -3.30
C ILE A 102 -2.60 -9.82 -4.15
N PHE A 103 -2.22 -9.76 -5.42
CA PHE A 103 -2.31 -10.91 -6.34
C PHE A 103 -1.08 -11.81 -6.30
N GLY A 104 -0.20 -11.62 -5.31
CA GLY A 104 1.00 -12.41 -5.12
C GLY A 104 2.05 -12.19 -6.22
N PRO A 105 3.15 -12.97 -6.17
CA PRO A 105 4.34 -12.72 -7.01
C PRO A 105 4.11 -12.87 -8.51
N ASP A 106 3.03 -13.56 -8.90
CA ASP A 106 2.73 -13.82 -10.31
C ASP A 106 1.59 -12.95 -10.87
N GLY A 107 0.95 -12.15 -10.03
CA GLY A 107 -0.19 -11.30 -10.41
C GLY A 107 -1.48 -12.08 -10.68
N SER A 108 -2.53 -11.37 -11.12
CA SER A 108 -3.80 -12.01 -11.50
C SER A 108 -3.71 -12.69 -12.86
N GLY A 109 -4.12 -13.95 -12.93
CA GLY A 109 -4.23 -14.69 -14.19
C GLY A 109 -5.41 -14.27 -15.06
N MET A 110 -6.45 -13.69 -14.46
CA MET A 110 -7.69 -13.32 -15.15
C MET A 110 -7.69 -11.93 -15.76
N LEU A 111 -7.02 -10.99 -15.10
CA LEU A 111 -7.05 -9.58 -15.45
C LEU A 111 -5.63 -9.12 -15.79
N LYS A 112 -5.35 -8.88 -17.06
CA LYS A 112 -4.06 -8.32 -17.51
C LYS A 112 -3.74 -6.94 -16.89
N THR A 113 -4.74 -6.29 -16.30
CA THR A 113 -4.64 -4.98 -15.66
C THR A 113 -4.29 -5.06 -14.18
N THR A 114 -4.12 -6.26 -13.62
CA THR A 114 -3.74 -6.47 -12.20
C THR A 114 -2.44 -7.26 -12.13
N PRO A 115 -1.31 -6.60 -12.38
CA PRO A 115 0.01 -7.23 -12.32
C PRO A 115 0.41 -7.57 -10.88
N ALA A 116 1.43 -8.41 -10.70
CA ALA A 116 2.07 -8.64 -9.41
C ALA A 116 2.63 -7.35 -8.80
N ASN A 117 3.12 -6.48 -9.68
CA ASN A 117 3.79 -5.24 -9.29
C ASN A 117 3.23 -4.06 -10.10
N ILE A 118 3.06 -2.93 -9.41
CA ILE A 118 2.80 -1.64 -10.07
C ILE A 118 4.09 -0.84 -9.96
N ILE A 119 4.76 -0.68 -11.10
CA ILE A 119 6.04 0.03 -11.20
C ILE A 119 5.77 1.49 -11.54
N GLY A 120 6.47 2.39 -10.89
CA GLY A 120 6.40 3.83 -11.16
C GLY A 120 6.78 4.65 -9.95
N HIS A 121 7.19 5.89 -10.19
CA HIS A 121 7.71 6.78 -9.15
C HIS A 121 6.58 7.56 -8.49
N SER A 122 6.15 7.11 -7.32
CA SER A 122 5.11 7.78 -6.53
C SER A 122 5.70 8.58 -5.38
N GLN A 123 5.13 9.75 -5.11
CA GLN A 123 5.51 10.62 -4.00
C GLN A 123 4.28 10.96 -3.17
N LEU A 124 4.38 10.73 -1.88
CA LEU A 124 3.29 10.95 -0.93
C LEU A 124 3.73 11.97 0.12
N PHE A 125 2.96 13.03 0.26
CA PHE A 125 3.12 14.04 1.31
C PHE A 125 1.86 14.05 2.16
N ASN A 126 2.04 13.99 3.49
CA ASN A 126 0.94 14.06 4.44
C ASN A 126 1.36 14.93 5.63
N VAL A 127 0.51 15.86 6.01
CA VAL A 127 0.68 16.74 7.16
C VAL A 127 -0.53 16.63 8.04
N ARG A 128 -0.36 16.08 9.24
CA ARG A 128 -1.43 15.94 10.23
C ARG A 128 -1.20 16.92 11.38
N TYR A 129 -2.18 17.75 11.63
CA TYR A 129 -2.24 18.66 12.78
C TYR A 129 -3.39 18.25 13.71
N ALA A 130 -3.06 17.91 14.94
CA ALA A 130 -4.01 17.45 15.95
C ALA A 130 -3.77 18.20 17.27
N PRO A 131 -4.32 19.42 17.43
CA PRO A 131 -4.15 20.24 18.63
C PRO A 131 -4.83 19.67 19.87
N SER A 132 -5.80 18.77 19.69
CA SER A 132 -6.49 18.08 20.78
C SER A 132 -6.96 16.68 20.35
N THR A 133 -7.46 15.89 21.27
CA THR A 133 -8.06 14.58 20.98
C THR A 133 -9.37 14.67 20.19
N ALA A 134 -10.05 15.80 20.24
CA ALA A 134 -11.34 16.02 19.60
C ALA A 134 -11.22 16.63 18.19
N VAL A 135 -10.05 17.18 17.82
CA VAL A 135 -9.86 17.87 16.54
C VAL A 135 -8.56 17.44 15.90
N ALA A 136 -8.66 16.98 14.68
CA ALA A 136 -7.51 16.73 13.83
C ALA A 136 -7.81 17.17 12.39
N ALA A 137 -6.79 17.72 11.72
CA ALA A 137 -6.83 18.08 10.30
C ALA A 137 -5.68 17.40 9.59
N THR A 138 -5.93 16.82 8.42
CA THR A 138 -4.91 16.23 7.57
C THR A 138 -4.93 16.88 6.20
N LEU A 139 -3.78 17.37 5.76
CA LEU A 139 -3.53 17.80 4.40
C LEU A 139 -2.61 16.77 3.73
N TYR A 140 -2.97 16.33 2.54
CA TYR A 140 -2.14 15.41 1.79
C TYR A 140 -2.03 15.79 0.30
N HIS A 141 -0.93 15.40 -0.30
CA HIS A 141 -0.70 15.46 -1.73
C HIS A 141 -0.04 14.17 -2.18
N TYR A 142 -0.68 13.44 -3.09
CA TYR A 142 -0.19 12.17 -3.62
C TYR A 142 -0.02 12.29 -5.13
N GLN A 143 1.21 12.13 -5.58
CA GLN A 143 1.56 11.96 -6.99
C GLN A 143 1.84 10.48 -7.22
N LEU A 144 1.00 9.82 -8.02
CA LEU A 144 1.10 8.38 -8.26
C LEU A 144 1.65 8.13 -9.67
N GLY A 145 2.75 7.40 -9.74
CA GLY A 145 3.31 6.82 -10.95
C GLY A 145 2.85 5.37 -11.12
N MET A 146 2.35 5.03 -12.31
CA MET A 146 1.84 3.67 -12.63
C MET A 146 2.22 3.34 -14.07
N ASP A 147 3.50 3.15 -14.33
CA ASP A 147 4.07 3.09 -15.69
C ASP A 147 3.65 1.83 -16.45
N ASN A 148 3.37 0.74 -15.74
CA ASN A 148 3.03 -0.55 -16.33
C ASN A 148 1.53 -0.87 -16.40
N LEU A 149 0.64 0.05 -15.99
CA LEU A 149 -0.81 -0.19 -16.06
C LEU A 149 -1.46 0.20 -17.38
N GLY A 150 -0.69 0.75 -18.33
CA GLY A 150 -1.20 1.13 -19.66
C GLY A 150 -2.21 2.30 -19.64
N PHE A 151 -2.44 2.92 -18.51
CA PHE A 151 -3.18 4.17 -18.43
C PHE A 151 -2.25 5.28 -18.95
N ALA A 152 -2.61 5.92 -20.05
CA ALA A 152 -1.93 7.14 -20.43
C ALA A 152 -1.89 8.08 -19.22
N ASN A 153 -0.76 8.74 -18.98
CA ASN A 153 -0.46 9.66 -17.87
C ASN A 153 -1.37 10.91 -17.84
N THR A 154 -2.69 10.73 -17.88
CA THR A 154 -3.69 11.78 -18.04
C THR A 154 -4.56 11.99 -16.81
N ILE A 155 -4.26 11.32 -15.69
CA ILE A 155 -4.95 11.65 -14.44
C ILE A 155 -4.15 12.76 -13.75
N PRO A 156 -4.62 14.02 -13.76
CA PRO A 156 -4.02 15.04 -12.94
C PRO A 156 -4.08 14.56 -11.49
N ALA A 157 -2.96 14.66 -10.78
CA ALA A 157 -2.92 14.30 -9.37
C ALA A 157 -4.04 15.06 -8.64
N PRO A 158 -4.93 14.35 -7.92
CA PRO A 158 -5.97 15.04 -7.18
C PRO A 158 -5.28 15.93 -6.13
N VAL A 159 -5.50 17.22 -6.23
CA VAL A 159 -5.14 18.15 -5.17
C VAL A 159 -5.97 17.74 -3.96
N GLY A 160 -5.30 17.30 -2.90
CA GLY A 160 -5.94 16.79 -1.71
C GLY A 160 -6.91 17.82 -1.11
N THR A 161 -8.10 17.40 -0.83
CA THR A 161 -9.07 18.18 -0.04
C THR A 161 -8.77 18.04 1.44
N LEU A 162 -8.91 19.11 2.20
CA LEU A 162 -8.89 19.06 3.65
C LEU A 162 -10.00 18.13 4.13
N SER A 163 -9.65 17.03 4.79
CA SER A 163 -10.62 16.20 5.48
C SER A 163 -10.55 16.52 6.97
N SER A 164 -11.67 17.01 7.53
CA SER A 164 -11.85 17.05 8.98
C SER A 164 -12.46 15.72 9.42
N GLN A 165 -11.77 15.00 10.28
CA GLN A 165 -12.36 13.87 10.99
C GLN A 165 -12.80 14.34 12.37
N THR A 166 -14.11 14.38 12.58
CA THR A 166 -14.70 14.38 13.92
C THR A 166 -15.03 12.94 14.27
N SER A 167 -14.38 12.44 15.29
CA SER A 167 -14.72 11.15 15.92
C SER A 167 -15.83 11.35 16.94
#